data_ba97e77be49b7317d2af09b9e126cfe0
#
_entry.id   ba97e77be49b7317d2af09b9e126cfe0
#
_cell.length_a   1.000
_cell.length_b   1.000
_cell.length_c   1.000
_cell.angle_alpha   90.00
_cell.angle_beta   90.00
_cell.angle_gamma   90.00
#
_symmetry.space_group_name_H-M   'P 1'
#
loop_
_entity.id
_entity.type
_entity.pdbx_description
1 polymer ?
#
loop_
_entity_poly.entity_id
_entity_poly.type
_entity_poly.pdbx_seq_one_letter_code
_entity_poly.pdbx_strand_id
1 'polypeptide(L)'
;MRYRLLLAGLTFLATTLVACVPVKPNEPDSKKAEYHYMMGVSALNEQDPTNALKELLQAEKYNPRDPEIQSGLAQAYWTKQAHALAEEHFKRAIDISDGDPKYYNNLAALYLSTERYDDAIIAFQTAADNLLFDRPEMAWTGIGLANVQKQDYPAAQRAYQKAMSINPNYYLAPFRLGELYYNQDRPVEALDMFTRTIELAPGFAEGHYWQGLVYMKMKDPDKAKPAFLEVIRLNPQSETARLAANYLKIINK
;
A
#
# COMPACT_ATOMS: atom_id res chain seq x y z
N MET A 1 -12.38 102.30 -9.06
CA MET A 1 -12.50 101.11 -8.19
C MET A 1 -12.22 99.88 -9.00
N ARG A 2 -11.07 99.18 -8.78
CA ARG A 2 -10.65 98.08 -9.57
C ARG A 2 -10.74 96.84 -8.68
N TYR A 3 -11.61 95.89 -8.99
CA TYR A 3 -11.68 94.62 -8.35
C TYR A 3 -10.68 93.65 -9.04
N ARG A 4 -9.71 93.12 -8.25
CA ARG A 4 -8.81 92.03 -8.67
C ARG A 4 -9.46 90.72 -8.29
N LEU A 5 -9.83 89.90 -9.29
CA LEU A 5 -10.16 88.47 -9.09
C LEU A 5 -8.89 87.68 -8.87
N LEU A 6 -8.78 86.96 -7.72
CA LEU A 6 -7.79 85.95 -7.43
C LEU A 6 -8.39 84.60 -7.91
N LEU A 7 -7.80 84.05 -8.95
CA LEU A 7 -8.04 82.63 -9.33
C LEU A 7 -7.21 81.73 -8.41
N ALA A 8 -7.87 80.94 -7.54
CA ALA A 8 -7.28 79.86 -6.80
C ALA A 8 -7.28 78.60 -7.67
N GLY A 9 -6.12 78.20 -8.13
CA GLY A 9 -5.95 76.94 -8.87
C GLY A 9 -6.01 75.73 -7.89
N LEU A 10 -7.05 74.87 -8.03
CA LEU A 10 -7.15 73.60 -7.36
C LEU A 10 -6.37 72.60 -8.20
N THR A 11 -5.18 72.16 -7.72
CA THR A 11 -4.45 71.01 -8.22
C THR A 11 -5.08 69.79 -7.69
N PHE A 12 -5.76 69.01 -8.55
CA PHE A 12 -6.29 67.67 -8.23
C PHE A 12 -5.15 66.67 -8.30
N LEU A 13 -4.68 66.23 -7.15
CA LEU A 13 -3.70 65.15 -7.03
C LEU A 13 -4.44 63.83 -7.20
N ALA A 14 -4.42 63.26 -8.40
CA ALA A 14 -4.97 61.92 -8.67
C ALA A 14 -4.06 60.87 -8.04
N THR A 15 -4.39 60.39 -6.85
CA THR A 15 -3.79 59.21 -6.26
C THR A 15 -4.33 57.97 -6.97
N THR A 16 -3.53 57.36 -7.84
CA THR A 16 -3.81 56.03 -8.40
C THR A 16 -3.69 55.01 -7.32
N LEU A 17 -4.81 54.55 -6.75
CA LEU A 17 -4.91 53.37 -5.97
C LEU A 17 -4.60 52.17 -6.88
N VAL A 18 -3.38 51.65 -6.79
CA VAL A 18 -3.05 50.30 -7.33
C VAL A 18 -3.82 49.32 -6.47
N ALA A 19 -5.00 48.94 -6.91
CA ALA A 19 -5.73 47.83 -6.33
C ALA A 19 -4.90 46.58 -6.57
N CYS A 20 -4.30 46.02 -5.51
CA CYS A 20 -3.81 44.64 -5.54
C CYS A 20 -5.00 43.74 -5.87
N VAL A 21 -5.11 43.31 -7.12
CA VAL A 21 -6.06 42.27 -7.51
C VAL A 21 -5.62 41.01 -6.73
N PRO A 22 -6.46 40.48 -5.83
CA PRO A 22 -6.12 39.23 -5.18
C PRO A 22 -5.98 38.17 -6.28
N VAL A 23 -4.79 37.58 -6.39
CA VAL A 23 -4.58 36.41 -7.24
C VAL A 23 -5.56 35.38 -6.73
N LYS A 24 -6.61 35.08 -7.48
CA LYS A 24 -7.51 33.98 -7.17
C LYS A 24 -6.62 32.73 -7.06
N PRO A 25 -6.69 31.97 -5.98
CA PRO A 25 -6.04 30.68 -5.96
C PRO A 25 -6.56 29.91 -7.18
N ASN A 26 -5.65 29.33 -7.96
CA ASN A 26 -6.01 28.54 -9.14
C ASN A 26 -7.14 27.61 -8.76
N GLU A 27 -8.32 27.79 -9.34
CA GLU A 27 -9.38 26.80 -9.23
C GLU A 27 -8.79 25.48 -9.78
N PRO A 28 -9.00 24.35 -9.09
CA PRO A 28 -8.45 23.07 -9.51
C PRO A 28 -8.87 22.80 -10.95
N ASP A 29 -7.91 22.66 -11.87
CA ASP A 29 -8.19 22.14 -13.21
C ASP A 29 -8.30 20.63 -13.10
N SER A 30 -9.46 20.19 -12.63
CA SER A 30 -9.71 18.79 -12.26
C SER A 30 -9.43 17.82 -13.41
N LYS A 31 -9.69 18.22 -14.65
CA LYS A 31 -9.43 17.36 -15.83
C LYS A 31 -7.93 17.15 -16.08
N LYS A 32 -7.12 18.21 -15.91
CA LYS A 32 -5.67 18.08 -16.03
C LYS A 32 -5.08 17.32 -14.87
N ALA A 33 -5.57 17.57 -13.65
CA ALA A 33 -5.17 16.80 -12.48
C ALA A 33 -5.43 15.30 -12.67
N GLU A 34 -6.64 14.94 -13.08
CA GLU A 34 -7.05 13.56 -13.34
C GLU A 34 -6.21 12.90 -14.43
N TYR A 35 -5.97 13.61 -15.55
CA TYR A 35 -5.12 13.09 -16.63
C TYR A 35 -3.71 12.75 -16.12
N HIS A 36 -3.05 13.67 -15.44
CA HIS A 36 -1.71 13.45 -14.92
C HIS A 36 -1.70 12.41 -13.80
N TYR A 37 -2.73 12.35 -12.96
CA TYR A 37 -2.88 11.30 -11.96
C TYR A 37 -2.96 9.91 -12.61
N MET A 38 -3.81 9.71 -13.60
CA MET A 38 -3.92 8.44 -14.34
C MET A 38 -2.59 8.02 -14.98
N MET A 39 -1.89 8.97 -15.61
CA MET A 39 -0.56 8.71 -16.19
C MET A 39 0.47 8.31 -15.11
N GLY A 40 0.43 8.98 -13.96
CA GLY A 40 1.30 8.65 -12.84
C GLY A 40 1.03 7.26 -12.25
N VAL A 41 -0.24 6.90 -12.10
CA VAL A 41 -0.64 5.55 -11.63
C VAL A 41 -0.25 4.47 -12.65
N SER A 42 -0.42 4.73 -13.96
CA SER A 42 0.05 3.82 -15.01
C SER A 42 1.55 3.58 -14.90
N ALA A 43 2.33 4.64 -14.75
CA ALA A 43 3.79 4.53 -14.60
C ALA A 43 4.21 3.77 -13.33
N LEU A 44 3.46 3.90 -12.20
CA LEU A 44 3.67 3.07 -11.02
C LEU A 44 3.47 1.58 -11.31
N ASN A 45 2.41 1.24 -12.03
CA ASN A 45 2.10 -0.14 -12.42
C ASN A 45 3.15 -0.73 -13.38
N GLU A 46 3.76 0.11 -14.22
CA GLU A 46 4.85 -0.23 -15.13
C GLU A 46 6.23 -0.26 -14.44
N GLN A 47 6.27 -0.03 -13.13
CA GLN A 47 7.49 0.03 -12.32
C GLN A 47 8.46 1.15 -12.78
N ASP A 48 7.93 2.25 -13.32
CA ASP A 48 8.67 3.48 -13.61
C ASP A 48 8.35 4.59 -12.58
N PRO A 49 8.97 4.55 -11.39
CA PRO A 49 8.70 5.52 -10.34
C PRO A 49 9.19 6.94 -10.70
N THR A 50 10.07 7.08 -11.67
CA THR A 50 10.57 8.39 -12.08
C THR A 50 9.53 9.13 -12.92
N ASN A 51 8.94 8.46 -13.89
CA ASN A 51 7.86 9.02 -14.67
C ASN A 51 6.59 9.19 -13.83
N ALA A 52 6.30 8.22 -12.96
CA ALA A 52 5.20 8.32 -11.99
C ALA A 52 5.30 9.60 -11.15
N LEU A 53 6.47 9.86 -10.56
CA LEU A 53 6.69 11.06 -9.76
C LEU A 53 6.53 12.34 -10.57
N LYS A 54 7.05 12.37 -11.80
CA LYS A 54 6.91 13.53 -12.71
C LYS A 54 5.44 13.84 -12.98
N GLU A 55 4.65 12.84 -13.33
CA GLU A 55 3.24 13.02 -13.67
C GLU A 55 2.40 13.37 -12.42
N LEU A 56 2.64 12.70 -11.29
CA LEU A 56 1.93 12.99 -10.04
C LEU A 56 2.23 14.39 -9.49
N LEU A 57 3.46 14.91 -9.65
CA LEU A 57 3.79 16.28 -9.31
C LEU A 57 3.09 17.29 -10.24
N GLN A 58 2.82 16.95 -11.50
CA GLN A 58 1.96 17.77 -12.35
C GLN A 58 0.49 17.73 -11.88
N ALA A 59 -0.01 16.53 -11.51
CA ALA A 59 -1.35 16.39 -10.95
C ALA A 59 -1.54 17.26 -9.70
N GLU A 60 -0.57 17.23 -8.77
CA GLU A 60 -0.57 18.04 -7.55
C GLU A 60 -0.65 19.55 -7.83
N LYS A 61 0.04 20.06 -8.86
CA LYS A 61 -0.05 21.48 -9.25
C LYS A 61 -1.46 21.90 -9.64
N TYR A 62 -2.23 21.00 -10.25
CA TYR A 62 -3.59 21.26 -10.69
C TYR A 62 -4.62 21.01 -9.58
N ASN A 63 -4.39 20.03 -8.71
CA ASN A 63 -5.25 19.75 -7.55
C ASN A 63 -4.41 19.30 -6.33
N PRO A 64 -3.87 20.24 -5.55
CA PRO A 64 -3.01 19.91 -4.40
C PRO A 64 -3.78 19.32 -3.21
N ARG A 65 -5.11 19.38 -3.19
CA ARG A 65 -5.99 18.90 -2.12
C ARG A 65 -6.75 17.64 -2.52
N ASP A 66 -6.16 16.83 -3.36
CA ASP A 66 -6.69 15.52 -3.74
C ASP A 66 -5.95 14.43 -2.97
N PRO A 67 -6.64 13.66 -2.12
CA PRO A 67 -5.98 12.65 -1.30
C PRO A 67 -5.42 11.49 -2.14
N GLU A 68 -6.01 11.18 -3.31
CA GLU A 68 -5.48 10.15 -4.21
C GLU A 68 -4.16 10.58 -4.84
N ILE A 69 -4.04 11.83 -5.24
CA ILE A 69 -2.78 12.38 -5.77
C ILE A 69 -1.70 12.33 -4.69
N GLN A 70 -2.02 12.72 -3.45
CA GLN A 70 -1.08 12.64 -2.33
C GLN A 70 -0.66 11.21 -2.04
N SER A 71 -1.60 10.25 -2.05
CA SER A 71 -1.29 8.83 -1.88
C SER A 71 -0.44 8.28 -3.02
N GLY A 72 -0.70 8.68 -4.27
CA GLY A 72 0.11 8.32 -5.44
C GLY A 72 1.54 8.84 -5.32
N LEU A 73 1.72 10.12 -4.92
CA LEU A 73 3.04 10.70 -4.64
C LEU A 73 3.77 9.94 -3.55
N ALA A 74 3.08 9.59 -2.46
CA ALA A 74 3.65 8.78 -1.39
C ALA A 74 4.17 7.45 -1.91
N GLN A 75 3.41 6.74 -2.75
CA GLN A 75 3.83 5.48 -3.35
C GLN A 75 5.04 5.64 -4.28
N ALA A 76 5.07 6.70 -5.11
CA ALA A 76 6.19 6.99 -5.99
C ALA A 76 7.47 7.31 -5.19
N TYR A 77 7.36 8.11 -4.13
CA TYR A 77 8.48 8.38 -3.22
C TYR A 77 8.94 7.12 -2.48
N TRP A 78 8.01 6.28 -2.01
CA TRP A 78 8.35 5.02 -1.36
C TRP A 78 9.13 4.11 -2.29
N THR A 79 8.68 3.92 -3.53
CA THR A 79 9.40 3.12 -4.54
C THR A 79 10.80 3.67 -4.82
N LYS A 80 11.00 5.00 -4.73
CA LYS A 80 12.30 5.66 -4.83
C LYS A 80 13.09 5.67 -3.52
N GLN A 81 12.63 4.96 -2.48
CA GLN A 81 13.24 4.90 -1.14
C GLN A 81 13.33 6.26 -0.41
N ALA A 82 12.57 7.24 -0.86
CA ALA A 82 12.46 8.54 -0.21
C ALA A 82 11.40 8.51 0.92
N HIS A 83 11.63 7.69 1.95
CA HIS A 83 10.66 7.27 2.95
C HIS A 83 10.06 8.46 3.74
N ALA A 84 10.86 9.48 4.04
CA ALA A 84 10.37 10.68 4.74
C ALA A 84 9.34 11.45 3.92
N LEU A 85 9.56 11.61 2.61
CA LEU A 85 8.60 12.24 1.70
C LEU A 85 7.36 11.36 1.51
N ALA A 86 7.54 10.05 1.41
CA ALA A 86 6.41 9.13 1.34
C ALA A 86 5.51 9.24 2.57
N GLU A 87 6.09 9.27 3.77
CA GLU A 87 5.35 9.45 5.03
C GLU A 87 4.61 10.80 5.05
N GLU A 88 5.27 11.89 4.64
CA GLU A 88 4.66 13.22 4.57
C GLU A 88 3.41 13.21 3.67
N HIS A 89 3.53 12.65 2.46
CA HIS A 89 2.43 12.64 1.51
C HIS A 89 1.29 11.70 1.94
N PHE A 90 1.57 10.54 2.57
CA PHE A 90 0.51 9.72 3.17
C PHE A 90 -0.23 10.45 4.28
N LYS A 91 0.48 11.17 5.16
CA LYS A 91 -0.16 11.99 6.21
C LYS A 91 -1.02 13.09 5.62
N ARG A 92 -0.57 13.76 4.56
CA ARG A 92 -1.40 14.73 3.83
C ARG A 92 -2.66 14.09 3.26
N ALA A 93 -2.56 12.88 2.68
CA ALA A 93 -3.75 12.17 2.19
C ALA A 93 -4.75 11.89 3.31
N ILE A 94 -4.27 11.48 4.49
CA ILE A 94 -5.10 11.28 5.70
C ILE A 94 -5.78 12.59 6.11
N ASP A 95 -5.03 13.68 6.20
CA ASP A 95 -5.56 14.99 6.64
C ASP A 95 -6.61 15.54 5.65
N ILE A 96 -6.37 15.42 4.34
CA ILE A 96 -7.28 15.91 3.30
C ILE A 96 -8.57 15.08 3.25
N SER A 97 -8.48 13.78 3.51
CA SER A 97 -9.62 12.84 3.46
C SER A 97 -10.43 12.75 4.75
N ASP A 98 -10.10 13.57 5.76
CA ASP A 98 -10.71 13.50 7.09
C ASP A 98 -10.55 12.11 7.74
N GLY A 99 -9.39 11.50 7.53
CA GLY A 99 -9.03 10.25 8.18
C GLY A 99 -9.53 8.98 7.49
N ASP A 100 -9.66 8.97 6.15
CA ASP A 100 -10.04 7.76 5.40
C ASP A 100 -9.09 6.59 5.74
N PRO A 101 -9.62 5.46 6.22
CA PRO A 101 -8.83 4.32 6.71
C PRO A 101 -7.91 3.70 5.66
N LYS A 102 -8.19 3.83 4.38
CA LYS A 102 -7.31 3.30 3.31
C LYS A 102 -5.92 3.95 3.34
N TYR A 103 -5.83 5.25 3.68
CA TYR A 103 -4.53 5.93 3.75
C TYR A 103 -3.76 5.59 5.02
N TYR A 104 -4.45 5.32 6.14
CA TYR A 104 -3.83 4.73 7.33
C TYR A 104 -3.23 3.35 7.02
N ASN A 105 -3.96 2.50 6.29
CA ASN A 105 -3.46 1.20 5.87
C ASN A 105 -2.22 1.32 4.97
N ASN A 106 -2.19 2.29 4.05
CA ASN A 106 -1.04 2.53 3.19
C ASN A 106 0.18 3.08 3.97
N LEU A 107 -0.05 4.00 4.90
CA LEU A 107 0.99 4.51 5.80
C LEU A 107 1.55 3.40 6.69
N ALA A 108 0.70 2.52 7.19
CA ALA A 108 1.10 1.37 7.98
C ALA A 108 2.00 0.40 7.19
N ALA A 109 1.70 0.18 5.90
CA ALA A 109 2.55 -0.63 5.03
C ALA A 109 3.93 0.00 4.81
N LEU A 110 4.02 1.35 4.70
CA LEU A 110 5.30 2.06 4.68
C LEU A 110 6.06 1.85 5.99
N TYR A 111 5.41 2.00 7.15
CA TYR A 111 6.05 1.78 8.45
C TYR A 111 6.55 0.34 8.60
N LEU A 112 5.76 -0.65 8.16
CA LEU A 112 6.18 -2.05 8.16
C LEU A 112 7.44 -2.26 7.30
N SER A 113 7.51 -1.66 6.12
CA SER A 113 8.66 -1.78 5.21
C SER A 113 9.91 -1.05 5.69
N THR A 114 9.75 -0.08 6.58
CA THR A 114 10.84 0.69 7.20
C THR A 114 11.16 0.21 8.62
N GLU A 115 10.70 -0.99 8.98
CA GLU A 115 10.94 -1.66 10.27
C GLU A 115 10.38 -0.91 11.50
N ARG A 116 9.49 0.04 11.27
CA ARG A 116 8.78 0.78 12.31
C ARG A 116 7.53 0.02 12.73
N TYR A 117 7.72 -1.16 13.31
CA TYR A 117 6.66 -2.13 13.54
C TYR A 117 5.57 -1.65 14.50
N ASP A 118 5.92 -0.89 15.55
CA ASP A 118 4.93 -0.34 16.48
C ASP A 118 4.05 0.71 15.81
N ASP A 119 4.65 1.61 15.03
CA ASP A 119 3.90 2.60 14.26
C ASP A 119 2.99 1.93 13.21
N ALA A 120 3.49 0.85 12.58
CA ALA A 120 2.70 0.06 11.64
C ALA A 120 1.47 -0.57 12.30
N ILE A 121 1.64 -1.18 13.48
CA ILE A 121 0.53 -1.78 14.23
C ILE A 121 -0.52 -0.73 14.58
N ILE A 122 -0.10 0.44 15.08
CA ILE A 122 -1.02 1.54 15.44
C ILE A 122 -1.80 2.01 14.21
N ALA A 123 -1.13 2.25 13.09
CA ALA A 123 -1.79 2.74 11.87
C ALA A 123 -2.72 1.68 11.25
N PHE A 124 -2.30 0.40 11.21
CA PHE A 124 -3.18 -0.69 10.77
C PHE A 124 -4.39 -0.85 11.69
N GLN A 125 -4.21 -0.73 13.02
CA GLN A 125 -5.32 -0.81 13.97
C GLN A 125 -6.30 0.34 13.75
N THR A 126 -5.79 1.57 13.53
CA THR A 126 -6.62 2.74 13.22
C THR A 126 -7.47 2.50 11.97
N ALA A 127 -6.88 1.90 10.93
CA ALA A 127 -7.63 1.52 9.72
C ALA A 127 -8.67 0.43 10.01
N ALA A 128 -8.27 -0.63 10.74
CA ALA A 128 -9.12 -1.80 11.00
C ALA A 128 -10.32 -1.50 11.91
N ASP A 129 -10.19 -0.54 12.81
CA ASP A 129 -11.25 -0.13 13.74
C ASP A 129 -12.27 0.83 13.11
N ASN A 130 -11.96 1.39 11.94
CA ASN A 130 -12.89 2.25 11.22
C ASN A 130 -13.94 1.41 10.51
N LEU A 131 -15.21 1.62 10.85
CA LEU A 131 -16.35 0.86 10.29
C LEU A 131 -16.59 1.13 8.78
N LEU A 132 -15.99 2.18 8.24
CA LEU A 132 -16.06 2.51 6.80
C LEU A 132 -14.95 1.86 6.00
N PHE A 133 -14.02 1.15 6.65
CA PHE A 133 -12.96 0.46 5.92
C PHE A 133 -13.52 -0.81 5.27
N ASP A 134 -13.47 -0.86 3.96
CA ASP A 134 -14.02 -1.96 3.16
C ASP A 134 -13.18 -3.24 3.19
N ARG A 135 -11.91 -3.15 3.64
CA ARG A 135 -10.95 -4.27 3.65
C ARG A 135 -10.19 -4.43 4.97
N PRO A 136 -10.89 -4.50 6.12
CA PRO A 136 -10.24 -4.59 7.42
C PRO A 136 -9.39 -5.87 7.61
N GLU A 137 -9.67 -6.95 6.85
CA GLU A 137 -8.84 -8.16 6.83
C GLU A 137 -7.41 -7.91 6.36
N MET A 138 -7.19 -6.91 5.49
CA MET A 138 -5.84 -6.52 5.06
C MET A 138 -5.05 -5.88 6.19
N ALA A 139 -5.68 -4.97 6.92
CA ALA A 139 -5.05 -4.30 8.05
C ALA A 139 -4.71 -5.33 9.16
N TRP A 140 -5.63 -6.25 9.49
CA TRP A 140 -5.36 -7.31 10.44
C TRP A 140 -4.24 -8.24 9.99
N THR A 141 -4.11 -8.52 8.70
CA THR A 141 -2.99 -9.28 8.16
C THR A 141 -1.68 -8.49 8.29
N GLY A 142 -1.70 -7.17 8.07
CA GLY A 142 -0.58 -6.27 8.29
C GLY A 142 -0.13 -6.24 9.76
N ILE A 143 -1.08 -6.20 10.72
CA ILE A 143 -0.80 -6.33 12.16
C ILE A 143 -0.10 -7.66 12.45
N GLY A 144 -0.58 -8.75 11.84
CA GLY A 144 0.06 -10.06 11.97
C GLY A 144 1.50 -10.06 11.47
N LEU A 145 1.77 -9.49 10.30
CA LEU A 145 3.12 -9.36 9.74
C LEU A 145 4.05 -8.54 10.65
N ALA A 146 3.59 -7.40 11.15
CA ALA A 146 4.37 -6.56 12.07
C ALA A 146 4.72 -7.32 13.37
N ASN A 147 3.76 -8.08 13.93
CA ASN A 147 4.01 -8.88 15.12
C ASN A 147 4.97 -10.07 14.87
N VAL A 148 4.96 -10.67 13.66
CA VAL A 148 5.98 -11.67 13.29
C VAL A 148 7.38 -11.06 13.34
N GLN A 149 7.57 -9.86 12.79
CA GLN A 149 8.86 -9.16 12.82
C GLN A 149 9.31 -8.80 14.24
N LYS A 150 8.36 -8.49 15.13
CA LYS A 150 8.61 -8.29 16.57
C LYS A 150 8.81 -9.60 17.34
N GLN A 151 8.65 -10.75 16.71
CA GLN A 151 8.68 -12.07 17.32
C GLN A 151 7.55 -12.30 18.35
N ASP A 152 6.51 -11.46 18.33
CA ASP A 152 5.28 -11.72 19.09
C ASP A 152 4.34 -12.65 18.28
N TYR A 153 4.75 -13.92 18.21
CA TYR A 153 4.02 -14.92 17.45
C TYR A 153 2.58 -15.18 17.95
N PRO A 154 2.29 -15.14 19.26
CA PRO A 154 0.91 -15.22 19.73
C PRO A 154 0.03 -14.06 19.26
N ALA A 155 0.53 -12.83 19.23
CA ALA A 155 -0.20 -11.68 18.69
C ALA A 155 -0.39 -11.81 17.16
N ALA A 156 0.64 -12.25 16.44
CA ALA A 156 0.56 -12.50 15.00
C ALA A 156 -0.53 -13.54 14.67
N GLN A 157 -0.54 -14.67 15.39
CA GLN A 157 -1.56 -15.71 15.22
C GLN A 157 -2.97 -15.15 15.42
N ARG A 158 -3.22 -14.41 16.51
CA ARG A 158 -4.53 -13.77 16.76
C ARG A 158 -4.94 -12.82 15.65
N ALA A 159 -4.01 -12.04 15.13
CA ALA A 159 -4.28 -11.07 14.06
C ALA A 159 -4.68 -11.78 12.76
N TYR A 160 -3.98 -12.83 12.34
CA TYR A 160 -4.34 -13.62 11.16
C TYR A 160 -5.69 -14.33 11.33
N GLN A 161 -5.94 -14.92 12.51
CA GLN A 161 -7.25 -15.53 12.81
C GLN A 161 -8.38 -14.49 12.77
N LYS A 162 -8.13 -13.27 13.24
CA LYS A 162 -9.10 -12.17 13.13
C LYS A 162 -9.37 -11.81 11.68
N ALA A 163 -8.33 -11.69 10.83
CA ALA A 163 -8.48 -11.45 9.39
C ALA A 163 -9.33 -12.55 8.73
N MET A 164 -9.07 -13.82 9.04
CA MET A 164 -9.84 -14.97 8.54
C MET A 164 -11.30 -14.95 9.02
N SER A 165 -11.58 -14.46 10.22
CA SER A 165 -12.94 -14.34 10.74
C SER A 165 -13.74 -13.23 10.09
N ILE A 166 -13.08 -12.13 9.68
CA ILE A 166 -13.69 -10.99 9.02
C ILE A 166 -14.02 -11.33 7.57
N ASN A 167 -13.03 -11.87 6.85
CA ASN A 167 -13.19 -12.30 5.46
C ASN A 167 -12.70 -13.74 5.29
N PRO A 168 -13.60 -14.73 5.38
CA PRO A 168 -13.24 -16.15 5.22
C PRO A 168 -12.68 -16.51 3.84
N ASN A 169 -12.91 -15.66 2.82
CA ASN A 169 -12.44 -15.86 1.44
C ASN A 169 -11.09 -15.18 1.16
N TYR A 170 -10.52 -14.48 2.13
CA TYR A 170 -9.24 -13.79 1.97
C TYR A 170 -8.08 -14.75 2.16
N TYR A 171 -7.56 -15.30 1.08
CA TYR A 171 -6.56 -16.39 1.08
C TYR A 171 -5.20 -16.01 1.70
N LEU A 172 -4.83 -14.73 1.75
CA LEU A 172 -3.54 -14.30 2.29
C LEU A 172 -3.45 -14.49 3.81
N ALA A 173 -4.56 -14.42 4.54
CA ALA A 173 -4.53 -14.61 5.99
C ALA A 173 -4.17 -16.05 6.39
N PRO A 174 -4.82 -17.12 5.88
CA PRO A 174 -4.38 -18.49 6.14
C PRO A 174 -2.98 -18.75 5.55
N PHE A 175 -2.61 -18.16 4.42
CA PHE A 175 -1.26 -18.29 3.87
C PHE A 175 -0.20 -17.81 4.88
N ARG A 176 -0.33 -16.61 5.42
CA ARG A 176 0.59 -16.04 6.41
C ARG A 176 0.60 -16.80 7.73
N LEU A 177 -0.55 -17.33 8.16
CA LEU A 177 -0.63 -18.17 9.34
C LEU A 177 0.06 -19.53 9.12
N GLY A 178 -0.05 -20.08 7.92
CA GLY A 178 0.69 -21.29 7.51
C GLY A 178 2.21 -21.12 7.57
N GLU A 179 2.72 -19.97 7.04
CA GLU A 179 4.14 -19.61 7.14
C GLU A 179 4.59 -19.52 8.62
N LEU A 180 3.77 -18.88 9.47
CA LEU A 180 4.05 -18.77 10.90
C LEU A 180 4.15 -20.14 11.55
N TYR A 181 3.20 -21.04 11.32
CA TYR A 181 3.23 -22.40 11.87
C TYR A 181 4.40 -23.23 11.35
N TYR A 182 4.72 -23.13 10.06
CA TYR A 182 5.86 -23.82 9.47
C TYR A 182 7.18 -23.40 10.14
N ASN A 183 7.36 -22.11 10.38
CA ASN A 183 8.55 -21.56 11.04
C ASN A 183 8.62 -21.92 12.54
N GLN A 184 7.48 -22.20 13.16
CA GLN A 184 7.39 -22.69 14.55
C GLN A 184 7.53 -24.22 14.65
N ASP A 185 7.89 -24.94 13.58
CA ASP A 185 7.97 -26.40 13.56
C ASP A 185 6.63 -27.12 13.88
N ARG A 186 5.53 -26.54 13.39
CA ARG A 186 4.16 -27.04 13.51
C ARG A 186 3.61 -27.44 12.13
N PRO A 187 4.14 -28.51 11.53
CA PRO A 187 3.85 -28.83 10.13
C PRO A 187 2.39 -29.25 9.88
N VAL A 188 1.72 -29.83 10.86
CA VAL A 188 0.31 -30.25 10.71
C VAL A 188 -0.60 -29.04 10.57
N GLU A 189 -0.45 -28.05 11.44
CA GLU A 189 -1.22 -26.81 11.38
C GLU A 189 -0.84 -25.98 10.15
N ALA A 190 0.42 -25.96 9.76
CA ALA A 190 0.87 -25.32 8.54
C ALA A 190 0.19 -25.93 7.30
N LEU A 191 0.11 -27.28 7.24
CA LEU A 191 -0.53 -27.99 6.14
C LEU A 191 -2.02 -27.63 6.02
N ASP A 192 -2.73 -27.55 7.13
CA ASP A 192 -4.14 -27.14 7.17
C ASP A 192 -4.32 -25.73 6.57
N MET A 193 -3.49 -24.79 6.99
CA MET A 193 -3.55 -23.41 6.51
C MET A 193 -3.19 -23.30 5.02
N PHE A 194 -2.18 -24.00 4.54
CA PHE A 194 -1.86 -23.96 3.10
C PHE A 194 -2.90 -24.69 2.25
N THR A 195 -3.49 -25.77 2.77
CA THR A 195 -4.62 -26.43 2.10
C THR A 195 -5.80 -25.44 1.94
N ARG A 196 -6.17 -24.77 3.01
CA ARG A 196 -7.20 -23.72 2.95
C ARG A 196 -6.84 -22.59 1.99
N THR A 197 -5.57 -22.19 1.94
CA THR A 197 -5.08 -21.17 0.98
C THR A 197 -5.31 -21.61 -0.46
N ILE A 198 -4.98 -22.87 -0.78
CA ILE A 198 -5.14 -23.46 -2.12
C ILE A 198 -6.62 -23.62 -2.49
N GLU A 199 -7.48 -23.99 -1.55
CA GLU A 199 -8.93 -24.05 -1.76
C GLU A 199 -9.50 -22.69 -2.14
N LEU A 200 -9.05 -21.61 -1.50
CA LEU A 200 -9.49 -20.24 -1.77
C LEU A 200 -8.85 -19.64 -3.03
N ALA A 201 -7.62 -20.01 -3.34
CA ALA A 201 -6.85 -19.51 -4.47
C ALA A 201 -6.06 -20.61 -5.14
N PRO A 202 -6.69 -21.50 -5.95
CA PRO A 202 -6.03 -22.64 -6.57
C PRO A 202 -4.89 -22.26 -7.54
N GLY A 203 -4.92 -21.04 -8.09
CA GLY A 203 -3.87 -20.49 -8.95
C GLY A 203 -2.69 -19.85 -8.21
N PHE A 204 -2.71 -19.81 -6.90
CA PHE A 204 -1.63 -19.21 -6.10
C PHE A 204 -0.48 -20.17 -5.92
N ALA A 205 0.53 -20.08 -6.79
CA ALA A 205 1.64 -21.02 -6.87
C ALA A 205 2.43 -21.14 -5.55
N GLU A 206 2.58 -20.06 -4.80
CA GLU A 206 3.26 -20.06 -3.51
C GLU A 206 2.56 -20.96 -2.47
N GLY A 207 1.22 -21.03 -2.48
CA GLY A 207 0.46 -21.94 -1.62
C GLY A 207 0.86 -23.41 -1.85
N HIS A 208 0.93 -23.82 -3.11
CA HIS A 208 1.38 -25.17 -3.48
C HIS A 208 2.86 -25.42 -3.13
N TYR A 209 3.70 -24.41 -3.33
CA TYR A 209 5.11 -24.51 -2.97
C TYR A 209 5.30 -24.78 -1.47
N TRP A 210 4.64 -23.99 -0.62
CA TRP A 210 4.71 -24.17 0.82
C TRP A 210 4.08 -25.48 1.28
N GLN A 211 3.00 -25.93 0.65
CA GLN A 211 2.42 -27.24 0.90
C GLN A 211 3.44 -28.37 0.60
N GLY A 212 4.16 -28.25 -0.53
CA GLY A 212 5.24 -29.17 -0.87
C GLY A 212 6.36 -29.17 0.17
N LEU A 213 6.78 -27.99 0.67
CA LEU A 213 7.78 -27.88 1.74
C LEU A 213 7.31 -28.54 3.05
N VAL A 214 6.04 -28.38 3.41
CA VAL A 214 5.47 -29.04 4.59
C VAL A 214 5.51 -30.55 4.44
N TYR A 215 5.13 -31.13 3.29
CA TYR A 215 5.23 -32.57 3.06
C TYR A 215 6.66 -33.07 3.11
N MET A 216 7.63 -32.30 2.56
CA MET A 216 9.05 -32.64 2.72
C MET A 216 9.48 -32.66 4.19
N LYS A 217 9.05 -31.70 4.98
CA LYS A 217 9.32 -31.63 6.41
C LYS A 217 8.69 -32.76 7.19
N MET A 218 7.53 -33.24 6.76
CA MET A 218 6.82 -34.42 7.29
C MET A 218 7.41 -35.76 6.78
N LYS A 219 8.45 -35.71 5.94
CA LYS A 219 9.07 -36.87 5.28
C LYS A 219 8.11 -37.67 4.40
N ASP A 220 7.19 -36.96 3.73
CA ASP A 220 6.22 -37.52 2.77
C ASP A 220 6.51 -36.99 1.36
N PRO A 221 7.58 -37.49 0.67
CA PRO A 221 7.95 -36.99 -0.65
C PRO A 221 6.91 -37.31 -1.71
N ASP A 222 6.13 -38.40 -1.53
CA ASP A 222 5.08 -38.79 -2.48
C ASP A 222 3.98 -37.74 -2.58
N LYS A 223 3.62 -37.07 -1.47
CA LYS A 223 2.67 -35.96 -1.45
C LYS A 223 3.34 -34.64 -1.80
N ALA A 224 4.62 -34.45 -1.53
CA ALA A 224 5.34 -33.25 -1.92
C ALA A 224 5.47 -33.09 -3.45
N LYS A 225 5.67 -34.20 -4.16
CA LYS A 225 5.89 -34.24 -5.60
C LYS A 225 4.76 -33.57 -6.41
N PRO A 226 3.46 -33.93 -6.26
CA PRO A 226 2.39 -33.28 -6.99
C PRO A 226 2.25 -31.79 -6.68
N ALA A 227 2.51 -31.38 -5.43
CA ALA A 227 2.48 -29.96 -5.06
C ALA A 227 3.55 -29.16 -5.81
N PHE A 228 4.80 -29.63 -5.88
CA PHE A 228 5.86 -28.96 -6.64
C PHE A 228 5.63 -29.00 -8.16
N LEU A 229 5.04 -30.04 -8.71
CA LEU A 229 4.65 -30.07 -10.13
C LEU A 229 3.60 -29.02 -10.46
N GLU A 230 2.66 -28.80 -9.55
CA GLU A 230 1.62 -27.77 -9.73
C GLU A 230 2.21 -26.36 -9.74
N VAL A 231 3.22 -26.06 -8.90
CA VAL A 231 3.94 -24.77 -8.94
C VAL A 231 4.51 -24.51 -10.34
N ILE A 232 5.17 -25.52 -10.92
CA ILE A 232 5.78 -25.39 -12.25
C ILE A 232 4.70 -25.20 -13.34
N ARG A 233 3.57 -25.91 -13.21
CA ARG A 233 2.46 -25.79 -14.14
C ARG A 233 1.85 -24.39 -14.13
N LEU A 234 1.66 -23.81 -12.93
CA LEU A 234 1.02 -22.51 -12.75
C LEU A 234 1.89 -21.35 -13.23
N ASN A 235 3.18 -21.37 -12.94
CA ASN A 235 4.08 -20.27 -13.33
C ASN A 235 5.50 -20.80 -13.65
N PRO A 236 5.72 -21.39 -14.83
CA PRO A 236 6.95 -22.11 -15.18
C PRO A 236 8.21 -21.23 -15.20
N GLN A 237 8.07 -19.91 -15.36
CA GLN A 237 9.19 -18.98 -15.43
C GLN A 237 9.51 -18.31 -14.08
N SER A 238 8.75 -18.60 -13.02
CA SER A 238 8.97 -18.01 -11.71
C SER A 238 10.17 -18.59 -10.98
N GLU A 239 10.72 -17.79 -10.07
CA GLU A 239 11.75 -18.26 -9.14
C GLU A 239 11.24 -19.44 -8.29
N THR A 240 9.97 -19.37 -7.86
CA THR A 240 9.32 -20.44 -7.09
C THR A 240 9.26 -21.75 -7.86
N ALA A 241 9.01 -21.71 -9.19
CA ALA A 241 9.04 -22.90 -10.05
C ALA A 241 10.46 -23.48 -10.17
N ARG A 242 11.48 -22.65 -10.25
CA ARG A 242 12.88 -23.06 -10.25
C ARG A 242 13.25 -23.78 -8.94
N LEU A 243 12.81 -23.25 -7.81
CA LEU A 243 13.00 -23.88 -6.50
C LEU A 243 12.25 -25.23 -6.40
N ALA A 244 11.00 -25.29 -6.84
CA ALA A 244 10.19 -26.51 -6.88
C ALA A 244 10.87 -27.61 -7.73
N ALA A 245 11.42 -27.23 -8.90
CA ALA A 245 12.16 -28.17 -9.75
C ALA A 245 13.40 -28.77 -9.07
N ASN A 246 14.08 -28.00 -8.21
CA ASN A 246 15.20 -28.50 -7.44
C ASN A 246 14.76 -29.54 -6.39
N TYR A 247 13.63 -29.31 -5.70
CA TYR A 247 13.06 -30.30 -4.79
C TYR A 247 12.67 -31.59 -5.52
N LEU A 248 12.08 -31.51 -6.72
CA LEU A 248 11.76 -32.69 -7.52
C LEU A 248 12.98 -33.51 -7.90
N LYS A 249 14.13 -32.87 -8.17
CA LYS A 249 15.40 -33.63 -8.38
C LYS A 249 15.88 -34.38 -7.13
N ILE A 250 15.59 -33.83 -5.94
CA ILE A 250 15.94 -34.49 -4.67
C ILE A 250 15.02 -35.68 -4.42
N ILE A 251 13.71 -35.55 -4.67
CA ILE A 251 12.70 -36.57 -4.47
C ILE A 251 12.92 -37.78 -5.40
N ASN A 252 13.43 -37.58 -6.61
CA ASN A 252 13.61 -38.60 -7.63
C ASN A 252 14.98 -39.31 -7.53
N LYS A 253 15.81 -39.00 -6.54
CA LYS A 253 17.08 -39.71 -6.23
C LYS A 253 16.88 -40.83 -5.24
#